data_07ffa92bf933881bd7f1994c6b316cbc
#
_entry.id   07ffa92bf933881bd7f1994c6b316cbc
#
_cell.length_a   1.000
_cell.length_b   1.000
_cell.length_c   1.000
_cell.angle_alpha   90.00
_cell.angle_beta   90.00
_cell.angle_gamma   90.00
#
_symmetry.space_group_name_H-M   'P 1'
#
loop_
_entity.id
_entity.type
_entity.pdbx_description
1 polymer ?
#
loop_
_entity_poly.entity_id
_entity_poly.type
_entity_poly.pdbx_seq_one_letter_code
_entity_poly.pdbx_strand_id
1 'polypeptide(L)'
;MMLGAVDTVMLSQYSDNSVAAVGVVNQLIMFAFLIFEVINIGTSVLCSQYLGARMHKNMVQVVGVSLILNLAFGLFVSAILHYGATFLLSMMGLRSELMEYGVSYMEIVGAFAFFQAISLTISASLRSANKAVYPMMVTVVVNILNIIGNYSLIFGKFGMPALGVEGAAISTAFARGVSMVILFVILFRKHIPRFPLSYFRPFPFVELKNLLKIGVPSAGENMSYSFSQVVLTYF
;
A
#
# COMPACT_ATOMS: atom_id res chain seq x y z
N MET A 1 3.73 -4.76 -4.91
CA MET A 1 4.83 -5.74 -5.07
C MET A 1 5.86 -5.31 -6.12
N MET A 2 5.48 -4.79 -7.31
CA MET A 2 6.47 -4.44 -8.35
C MET A 2 7.43 -3.32 -7.95
N LEU A 3 6.99 -2.27 -7.24
CA LEU A 3 7.88 -1.16 -6.82
C LEU A 3 9.08 -1.66 -6.00
N GLY A 4 8.83 -2.47 -4.96
CA GLY A 4 9.93 -3.00 -4.15
C GLY A 4 10.90 -3.93 -4.91
N ALA A 5 10.41 -4.64 -5.92
CA ALA A 5 11.29 -5.45 -6.79
C ALA A 5 12.18 -4.57 -7.68
N VAL A 6 11.64 -3.48 -8.21
CA VAL A 6 12.40 -2.48 -8.99
C VAL A 6 13.48 -1.84 -8.11
N ASP A 7 13.12 -1.42 -6.90
CA ASP A 7 14.07 -0.84 -5.94
C ASP A 7 15.23 -1.83 -5.68
N THR A 8 14.91 -3.11 -5.41
CA THR A 8 15.91 -4.16 -5.16
C THR A 8 16.86 -4.36 -6.34
N VAL A 9 16.33 -4.44 -7.57
CA VAL A 9 17.15 -4.62 -8.78
C VAL A 9 18.05 -3.40 -9.03
N MET A 10 17.56 -2.20 -8.80
CA MET A 10 18.39 -0.99 -9.00
C MET A 10 19.42 -0.81 -7.90
N LEU A 11 19.08 -1.15 -6.65
CA LEU A 11 20.02 -1.10 -5.53
C LEU A 11 21.09 -2.19 -5.61
N SER A 12 20.87 -3.31 -6.31
CA SER A 12 21.92 -4.32 -6.52
C SER A 12 23.09 -3.81 -7.36
N GLN A 13 22.86 -2.77 -8.17
CA GLN A 13 23.92 -2.10 -8.90
C GLN A 13 24.66 -1.03 -8.06
N TYR A 14 24.10 -0.66 -6.89
CA TYR A 14 24.69 0.32 -5.99
C TYR A 14 25.51 -0.35 -4.88
N SER A 15 24.93 -1.32 -4.16
CA SER A 15 25.60 -2.06 -3.07
C SER A 15 24.80 -3.30 -2.67
N ASP A 16 25.48 -4.44 -2.47
CA ASP A 16 24.87 -5.67 -1.96
C ASP A 16 24.29 -5.50 -0.54
N ASN A 17 24.95 -4.68 0.29
CA ASN A 17 24.47 -4.36 1.63
C ASN A 17 23.13 -3.62 1.59
N SER A 18 22.95 -2.73 0.64
CA SER A 18 21.70 -1.99 0.43
C SER A 18 20.55 -2.93 0.06
N VAL A 19 20.81 -3.92 -0.80
CA VAL A 19 19.82 -4.91 -1.20
C VAL A 19 19.37 -5.77 -0.01
N ALA A 20 20.34 -6.25 0.78
CA ALA A 20 20.03 -7.06 1.95
C ALA A 20 19.19 -6.28 2.98
N ALA A 21 19.56 -5.02 3.26
CA ALA A 21 18.81 -4.15 4.17
C ALA A 21 17.39 -3.90 3.68
N VAL A 22 17.23 -3.44 2.42
CA VAL A 22 15.92 -3.13 1.82
C VAL A 22 15.05 -4.39 1.68
N GLY A 23 15.66 -5.56 1.46
CA GLY A 23 14.94 -6.84 1.45
C GLY A 23 14.22 -7.12 2.78
N VAL A 24 14.91 -6.95 3.91
CA VAL A 24 14.31 -7.12 5.25
C VAL A 24 13.23 -6.06 5.51
N VAL A 25 13.47 -4.80 5.14
CA VAL A 25 12.47 -3.72 5.27
C VAL A 25 11.23 -4.02 4.44
N ASN A 26 11.37 -4.47 3.20
CA ASN A 26 10.24 -4.80 2.35
C ASN A 26 9.41 -5.95 2.94
N GLN A 27 10.02 -6.92 3.61
CA GLN A 27 9.31 -7.98 4.31
C GLN A 27 8.45 -7.43 5.47
N LEU A 28 8.98 -6.51 6.28
CA LEU A 28 8.21 -5.84 7.33
C LEU A 28 7.05 -5.02 6.77
N ILE A 29 7.29 -4.26 5.70
CA ILE A 29 6.25 -3.48 5.01
C ILE A 29 5.16 -4.41 4.46
N MET A 30 5.50 -5.58 3.92
CA MET A 30 4.52 -6.56 3.47
C MET A 30 3.63 -7.05 4.60
N PHE A 31 4.19 -7.35 5.78
CA PHE A 31 3.40 -7.71 6.96
C PHE A 31 2.47 -6.58 7.40
N ALA A 32 2.96 -5.34 7.41
CA ALA A 32 2.13 -4.18 7.73
C ALA A 32 0.96 -4.01 6.75
N PHE A 33 1.16 -4.32 5.48
CA PHE A 33 0.13 -4.21 4.44
C PHE A 33 -0.96 -5.29 4.54
N LEU A 34 -0.74 -6.40 5.24
CA LEU A 34 -1.79 -7.40 5.49
C LEU A 34 -2.99 -6.79 6.23
N ILE A 35 -2.77 -5.80 7.10
CA ILE A 35 -3.84 -5.08 7.78
C ILE A 35 -4.74 -4.36 6.77
N PHE A 36 -4.15 -3.74 5.76
CA PHE A 36 -4.90 -3.03 4.71
C PHE A 36 -5.69 -4.00 3.83
N GLU A 37 -5.19 -5.21 3.64
CA GLU A 37 -5.82 -6.23 2.81
C GLU A 37 -7.17 -6.69 3.40
N VAL A 38 -7.28 -6.77 4.72
CA VAL A 38 -8.56 -7.06 5.42
C VAL A 38 -9.66 -6.09 4.95
N ILE A 39 -9.36 -4.78 4.97
CA ILE A 39 -10.31 -3.74 4.58
C ILE A 39 -10.59 -3.81 3.07
N ASN A 40 -9.56 -4.08 2.26
CA ASN A 40 -9.69 -4.15 0.81
C ASN A 40 -10.57 -5.31 0.34
N ILE A 41 -10.42 -6.48 0.93
CA ILE A 41 -11.25 -7.66 0.61
C ILE A 41 -12.70 -7.35 0.96
N GLY A 42 -12.96 -6.88 2.18
CA GLY A 42 -14.30 -6.48 2.60
C GLY A 42 -14.92 -5.43 1.68
N THR A 43 -14.14 -4.41 1.29
CA THR A 43 -14.56 -3.37 0.35
C THR A 43 -14.93 -3.95 -1.01
N SER A 44 -14.08 -4.82 -1.56
CA SER A 44 -14.29 -5.41 -2.88
C SER A 44 -15.57 -6.25 -2.92
N VAL A 45 -15.77 -7.09 -1.91
CA VAL A 45 -16.95 -7.98 -1.82
C VAL A 45 -18.23 -7.16 -1.65
N LEU A 46 -18.29 -6.25 -0.67
CA LEU A 46 -19.50 -5.46 -0.42
C LEU A 46 -19.83 -4.53 -1.59
N CYS A 47 -18.82 -3.87 -2.18
CA CYS A 47 -19.06 -3.03 -3.36
C CYS A 47 -19.61 -3.84 -4.53
N SER A 48 -19.12 -5.05 -4.79
CA SER A 48 -19.65 -5.93 -5.83
C SER A 48 -21.10 -6.34 -5.56
N GLN A 49 -21.42 -6.73 -4.32
CA GLN A 49 -22.77 -7.11 -3.91
C GLN A 49 -23.75 -5.93 -4.05
N TYR A 50 -23.40 -4.76 -3.52
CA TYR A 50 -24.27 -3.58 -3.60
C TYR A 50 -24.45 -3.03 -5.00
N LEU A 51 -23.43 -3.11 -5.85
CA LEU A 51 -23.55 -2.77 -7.26
C LEU A 51 -24.48 -3.73 -7.98
N GLY A 52 -24.35 -5.05 -7.75
CA GLY A 52 -25.25 -6.06 -8.30
C GLY A 52 -26.70 -5.87 -7.86
N ALA A 53 -26.92 -5.49 -6.59
CA ALA A 53 -28.23 -5.18 -6.02
C ALA A 53 -28.75 -3.78 -6.38
N ARG A 54 -28.02 -2.98 -7.14
CA ARG A 54 -28.31 -1.56 -7.47
C ARG A 54 -28.44 -0.64 -6.24
N MET A 55 -27.80 -0.99 -5.14
CA MET A 55 -27.80 -0.24 -3.87
C MET A 55 -26.65 0.77 -3.84
N HIS A 56 -26.66 1.77 -4.73
CA HIS A 56 -25.58 2.73 -4.89
C HIS A 56 -25.23 3.52 -3.62
N LYS A 57 -26.24 3.84 -2.78
CA LYS A 57 -26.01 4.52 -1.49
C LYS A 57 -25.10 3.70 -0.59
N ASN A 58 -25.42 2.42 -0.38
CA ASN A 58 -24.64 1.51 0.47
C ASN A 58 -23.23 1.29 -0.08
N MET A 59 -23.08 1.18 -1.41
CA MET A 59 -21.77 1.09 -2.04
C MET A 59 -20.91 2.33 -1.73
N VAL A 60 -21.47 3.54 -1.85
CA VAL A 60 -20.74 4.78 -1.53
C VAL A 60 -20.39 4.85 -0.04
N GLN A 61 -21.29 4.38 0.85
CA GLN A 61 -21.03 4.28 2.29
C GLN A 61 -19.86 3.32 2.58
N VAL A 62 -19.85 2.14 1.97
CA VAL A 62 -18.74 1.17 2.12
C VAL A 62 -17.42 1.80 1.68
N VAL A 63 -17.36 2.41 0.49
CA VAL A 63 -16.12 3.05 0.01
C VAL A 63 -15.64 4.13 0.98
N GLY A 64 -16.54 4.97 1.48
CA GLY A 64 -16.18 6.03 2.43
C GLY A 64 -15.72 5.49 3.78
N VAL A 65 -16.40 4.49 4.34
CA VAL A 65 -15.97 3.82 5.59
C VAL A 65 -14.60 3.20 5.42
N SER A 66 -14.38 2.51 4.29
CA SER A 66 -13.09 1.87 3.99
C SER A 66 -11.96 2.88 3.84
N LEU A 67 -12.22 4.05 3.21
CA LEU A 67 -11.24 5.12 3.11
C LEU A 67 -10.89 5.70 4.48
N ILE A 68 -11.88 5.92 5.35
CA ILE A 68 -11.65 6.43 6.71
C ILE A 68 -10.82 5.41 7.52
N LEU A 69 -11.19 4.14 7.49
CA LEU A 69 -10.47 3.08 8.20
C LEU A 69 -9.04 2.92 7.70
N ASN A 70 -8.84 2.82 6.38
CA ASN A 70 -7.52 2.67 5.81
C ASN A 70 -6.67 3.93 5.97
N LEU A 71 -7.26 5.12 6.05
CA LEU A 71 -6.53 6.32 6.43
C LEU A 71 -6.09 6.26 7.90
N ALA A 72 -7.00 5.91 8.82
CA ALA A 72 -6.69 5.81 10.25
C ALA A 72 -5.62 4.74 10.53
N PHE A 73 -5.83 3.51 10.03
CA PHE A 73 -4.84 2.44 10.16
C PHE A 73 -3.56 2.75 9.40
N GLY A 74 -3.66 3.37 8.23
CA GLY A 74 -2.51 3.78 7.43
C GLY A 74 -1.62 4.80 8.16
N LEU A 75 -2.21 5.81 8.79
CA LEU A 75 -1.49 6.77 9.62
C LEU A 75 -0.88 6.11 10.87
N PHE A 76 -1.60 5.20 11.51
CA PHE A 76 -1.09 4.44 12.65
C PHE A 76 0.10 3.56 12.25
N VAL A 77 0.00 2.81 11.17
CA VAL A 77 1.09 2.00 10.63
C VAL A 77 2.26 2.88 10.19
N SER A 78 1.99 4.02 9.53
CA SER A 78 3.03 4.98 9.16
C SER A 78 3.81 5.48 10.37
N ALA A 79 3.12 5.81 11.45
CA ALA A 79 3.78 6.24 12.69
C ALA A 79 4.65 5.12 13.28
N ILE A 80 4.15 3.89 13.33
CA ILE A 80 4.93 2.74 13.84
C ILE A 80 6.17 2.47 12.98
N LEU A 81 6.03 2.48 11.65
CA LEU A 81 7.13 2.21 10.74
C LEU A 81 8.18 3.34 10.77
N HIS A 82 7.76 4.59 10.91
CA HIS A 82 8.66 5.73 10.96
C HIS A 82 9.41 5.81 12.30
N TYR A 83 8.68 5.85 13.42
CA TYR A 83 9.30 6.01 14.74
C TYR A 83 9.86 4.72 15.32
N GLY A 84 9.35 3.56 14.89
CA GLY A 84 9.76 2.24 15.34
C GLY A 84 10.79 1.56 14.45
N ALA A 85 11.33 2.21 13.41
CA ALA A 85 12.19 1.60 12.40
C ALA A 85 13.37 0.84 13.02
N THR A 86 14.15 1.49 13.86
CA THR A 86 15.32 0.89 14.52
C THR A 86 14.94 -0.31 15.38
N PHE A 87 13.86 -0.21 16.17
CA PHE A 87 13.39 -1.27 17.04
C PHE A 87 12.92 -2.49 16.24
N LEU A 88 12.10 -2.27 15.22
CA LEU A 88 11.56 -3.34 14.38
C LEU A 88 12.65 -4.08 13.59
N LEU A 89 13.63 -3.34 13.05
CA LEU A 89 14.75 -3.94 12.32
C LEU A 89 15.70 -4.71 13.24
N SER A 90 15.92 -4.21 14.47
CA SER A 90 16.70 -4.95 15.46
C SER A 90 16.01 -6.26 15.88
N MET A 91 14.69 -6.26 16.04
CA MET A 91 13.91 -7.49 16.28
C MET A 91 14.00 -8.50 15.15
N MET A 92 14.14 -8.04 13.89
CA MET A 92 14.33 -8.90 12.73
C MET A 92 15.78 -9.42 12.60
N GLY A 93 16.66 -9.03 13.52
CA GLY A 93 18.06 -9.48 13.53
C GLY A 93 18.90 -8.86 12.41
N LEU A 94 18.55 -7.66 11.94
CA LEU A 94 19.35 -6.96 10.93
C LEU A 94 20.73 -6.64 11.51
N ARG A 95 21.81 -6.97 10.77
CA ARG A 95 23.20 -6.71 11.18
C ARG A 95 23.44 -5.22 11.36
N SER A 96 24.26 -4.85 12.33
CA SER A 96 24.57 -3.44 12.64
C SER A 96 25.09 -2.65 11.44
N GLU A 97 25.85 -3.30 10.56
CA GLU A 97 26.40 -2.71 9.33
C GLU A 97 25.33 -2.31 8.30
N LEU A 98 24.15 -2.97 8.36
CA LEU A 98 23.04 -2.78 7.43
C LEU A 98 21.97 -1.85 8.03
N MET A 99 22.08 -1.55 9.34
CA MET A 99 21.05 -0.83 10.08
C MET A 99 20.81 0.57 9.53
N GLU A 100 21.86 1.30 9.19
CA GLU A 100 21.77 2.64 8.63
C GLU A 100 20.94 2.66 7.33
N TYR A 101 21.23 1.76 6.40
CA TYR A 101 20.48 1.63 5.15
C TYR A 101 19.02 1.22 5.38
N GLY A 102 18.79 0.27 6.30
CA GLY A 102 17.45 -0.22 6.61
C GLY A 102 16.59 0.83 7.27
N VAL A 103 17.13 1.54 8.26
CA VAL A 103 16.40 2.60 9.00
C VAL A 103 16.06 3.75 8.08
N SER A 104 17.02 4.29 7.32
CA SER A 104 16.77 5.40 6.38
C SER A 104 15.66 5.05 5.38
N TYR A 105 15.69 3.84 4.79
CA TYR A 105 14.66 3.40 3.86
C TYR A 105 13.29 3.24 4.53
N MET A 106 13.27 2.60 5.72
CA MET A 106 12.03 2.31 6.43
C MET A 106 11.36 3.57 6.98
N GLU A 107 12.10 4.51 7.49
CA GLU A 107 11.57 5.80 7.97
C GLU A 107 10.88 6.57 6.86
N ILE A 108 11.50 6.67 5.68
CA ILE A 108 10.93 7.42 4.55
C ILE A 108 9.72 6.68 3.97
N VAL A 109 9.87 5.41 3.57
CA VAL A 109 8.78 4.64 2.95
C VAL A 109 7.65 4.37 3.93
N GLY A 110 7.99 4.13 5.20
CA GLY A 110 7.06 3.91 6.29
C GLY A 110 6.21 5.14 6.60
N ALA A 111 6.80 6.33 6.68
CA ALA A 111 6.08 7.59 6.93
C ALA A 111 4.91 7.81 5.95
N PHE A 112 5.04 7.31 4.72
CA PHE A 112 4.04 7.47 3.66
C PHE A 112 3.26 6.18 3.34
N ALA A 113 3.25 5.19 4.24
CA ALA A 113 2.52 3.93 4.04
C ALA A 113 1.00 4.14 3.85
N PHE A 114 0.43 5.21 4.44
CA PHE A 114 -0.98 5.56 4.27
C PHE A 114 -1.36 5.88 2.81
N PHE A 115 -0.44 6.36 1.97
CA PHE A 115 -0.70 6.53 0.54
C PHE A 115 -1.07 5.19 -0.12
N GLN A 116 -0.36 4.14 0.25
CA GLN A 116 -0.64 2.80 -0.25
C GLN A 116 -1.99 2.27 0.24
N ALA A 117 -2.31 2.46 1.54
CA ALA A 117 -3.59 2.03 2.12
C ALA A 117 -4.79 2.63 1.37
N ILE A 118 -4.75 3.93 1.11
CA ILE A 118 -5.79 4.64 0.36
C ILE A 118 -5.86 4.16 -1.09
N SER A 119 -4.71 4.03 -1.77
CA SER A 119 -4.63 3.57 -3.15
C SER A 119 -5.21 2.17 -3.34
N LEU A 120 -4.97 1.27 -2.39
CA LEU A 120 -5.52 -0.08 -2.38
C LEU A 120 -7.05 -0.06 -2.24
N THR A 121 -7.61 0.74 -1.33
CA THR A 121 -9.06 0.88 -1.16
C THR A 121 -9.75 1.37 -2.43
N ILE A 122 -9.22 2.43 -3.04
CA ILE A 122 -9.78 2.98 -4.29
C ILE A 122 -9.69 1.94 -5.41
N SER A 123 -8.55 1.25 -5.52
CA SER A 123 -8.35 0.19 -6.51
C SER A 123 -9.32 -0.98 -6.31
N ALA A 124 -9.59 -1.38 -5.06
CA ALA A 124 -10.56 -2.42 -4.74
C ALA A 124 -11.97 -2.01 -5.18
N SER A 125 -12.39 -0.78 -4.88
CA SER A 125 -13.67 -0.22 -5.29
C SER A 125 -13.82 -0.14 -6.83
N LEU A 126 -12.77 0.26 -7.54
CA LEU A 126 -12.79 0.35 -9.00
C LEU A 126 -12.85 -1.05 -9.64
N ARG A 127 -12.10 -2.02 -9.11
CA ARG A 127 -12.15 -3.42 -9.60
C ARG A 127 -13.53 -4.04 -9.41
N SER A 128 -14.16 -3.84 -8.25
CA SER A 128 -15.50 -4.35 -7.97
C SER A 128 -16.57 -3.76 -8.91
N ALA A 129 -16.33 -2.56 -9.44
CA ALA A 129 -17.20 -1.89 -10.40
C ALA A 129 -16.87 -2.22 -11.87
N ASN A 130 -16.12 -3.28 -12.14
CA ASN A 130 -15.63 -3.68 -13.48
C ASN A 130 -14.81 -2.61 -14.18
N LYS A 131 -14.12 -1.76 -13.40
CA LYS A 131 -13.25 -0.68 -13.87
C LYS A 131 -11.77 -0.96 -13.59
N ALA A 132 -11.35 -2.23 -13.64
CA ALA A 132 -10.00 -2.70 -13.31
C ALA A 132 -8.89 -2.10 -14.19
N VAL A 133 -9.24 -1.65 -15.40
CA VAL A 133 -8.30 -1.01 -16.33
C VAL A 133 -7.66 0.25 -15.73
N TYR A 134 -8.40 1.04 -14.94
CA TYR A 134 -7.86 2.26 -14.34
C TYR A 134 -6.75 2.01 -13.31
N PRO A 135 -6.94 1.17 -12.28
CA PRO A 135 -5.85 0.82 -11.36
C PRO A 135 -4.65 0.19 -12.07
N MET A 136 -4.90 -0.64 -13.10
CA MET A 136 -3.84 -1.24 -13.89
C MET A 136 -2.99 -0.17 -14.61
N MET A 137 -3.63 0.78 -15.31
CA MET A 137 -2.92 1.88 -15.96
C MET A 137 -2.14 2.74 -14.97
N VAL A 138 -2.74 3.06 -13.82
CA VAL A 138 -2.06 3.81 -12.76
C VAL A 138 -0.82 3.07 -12.27
N THR A 139 -0.92 1.75 -12.06
CA THR A 139 0.23 0.92 -11.66
C THR A 139 1.36 1.01 -12.70
N VAL A 140 1.06 0.93 -13.99
CA VAL A 140 2.09 1.05 -15.04
C VAL A 140 2.76 2.43 -14.99
N VAL A 141 1.98 3.51 -14.94
CA VAL A 141 2.52 4.88 -14.89
C VAL A 141 3.40 5.07 -13.65
N VAL A 142 2.94 4.61 -12.50
CA VAL A 142 3.65 4.74 -11.22
C VAL A 142 4.94 3.92 -11.21
N ASN A 143 4.96 2.72 -11.80
CA ASN A 143 6.19 1.94 -11.95
C ASN A 143 7.21 2.65 -12.85
N ILE A 144 6.77 3.24 -13.97
CA ILE A 144 7.66 4.02 -14.85
C ILE A 144 8.24 5.23 -14.09
N LEU A 145 7.40 5.96 -13.34
CA LEU A 145 7.86 7.08 -12.51
C LEU A 145 8.86 6.65 -11.45
N ASN A 146 8.63 5.50 -10.81
CA ASN A 146 9.55 4.95 -9.82
C ASN A 146 10.90 4.56 -10.45
N ILE A 147 10.90 3.93 -11.64
CA ILE A 147 12.15 3.59 -12.36
C ILE A 147 12.94 4.86 -12.68
N ILE A 148 12.29 5.90 -13.21
CA ILE A 148 12.93 7.18 -13.55
C ILE A 148 13.45 7.86 -12.27
N GLY A 149 12.64 7.89 -11.21
CA GLY A 149 12.99 8.46 -9.92
C GLY A 149 14.17 7.73 -9.27
N ASN A 150 14.16 6.41 -9.27
CA ASN A 150 15.27 5.59 -8.79
C ASN A 150 16.56 5.86 -9.58
N TYR A 151 16.48 5.85 -10.90
CA TYR A 151 17.65 6.14 -11.75
C TYR A 151 18.24 7.54 -11.46
N SER A 152 17.38 8.52 -11.23
CA SER A 152 17.80 9.89 -10.93
C SER A 152 18.41 10.02 -9.54
N LEU A 153 17.75 9.46 -8.51
CA LEU A 153 18.10 9.71 -7.10
C LEU A 153 19.09 8.69 -6.52
N ILE A 154 19.08 7.43 -6.98
CA ILE A 154 20.09 6.45 -6.54
C ILE A 154 21.45 6.80 -7.12
N PHE A 155 21.52 7.07 -8.44
CA PHE A 155 22.77 7.24 -9.17
C PHE A 155 23.17 8.71 -9.39
N GLY A 156 22.39 9.67 -8.92
CA GLY A 156 22.69 11.10 -9.09
C GLY A 156 22.66 11.57 -10.55
N LYS A 157 21.74 11.05 -11.35
CA LYS A 157 21.58 11.44 -12.74
C LYS A 157 20.63 12.64 -12.90
N PHE A 158 20.61 13.27 -14.07
CA PHE A 158 19.79 14.46 -14.38
C PHE A 158 20.01 15.65 -13.44
N GLY A 159 21.21 15.80 -12.85
CA GLY A 159 21.53 16.89 -11.93
C GLY A 159 21.00 16.72 -10.50
N MET A 160 20.46 15.55 -10.17
CA MET A 160 20.04 15.21 -8.81
C MET A 160 21.24 14.68 -8.00
N PRO A 161 21.22 14.84 -6.65
CA PRO A 161 22.21 14.24 -5.78
C PRO A 161 22.12 12.72 -5.77
N ALA A 162 23.25 12.02 -5.67
CA ALA A 162 23.30 10.58 -5.50
C ALA A 162 23.01 10.23 -4.04
N LEU A 163 21.75 9.87 -3.75
CA LEU A 163 21.25 9.57 -2.41
C LEU A 163 21.25 8.07 -2.08
N GLY A 164 21.59 7.20 -3.04
CA GLY A 164 21.62 5.75 -2.82
C GLY A 164 20.28 5.22 -2.33
N VAL A 165 20.28 4.59 -1.15
CA VAL A 165 19.07 3.95 -0.55
C VAL A 165 17.97 4.97 -0.20
N GLU A 166 18.35 6.14 0.30
CA GLU A 166 17.38 7.22 0.57
C GLU A 166 16.71 7.69 -0.73
N GLY A 167 17.47 7.76 -1.83
CA GLY A 167 16.94 8.08 -3.14
C GLY A 167 15.87 7.10 -3.62
N ALA A 168 16.07 5.79 -3.40
CA ALA A 168 15.09 4.77 -3.68
C ALA A 168 13.82 4.94 -2.82
N ALA A 169 14.00 5.23 -1.52
CA ALA A 169 12.91 5.44 -0.58
C ALA A 169 12.03 6.66 -0.97
N ILE A 170 12.66 7.79 -1.30
CA ILE A 170 11.99 9.01 -1.74
C ILE A 170 11.22 8.77 -3.03
N SER A 171 11.85 8.12 -4.02
CA SER A 171 11.22 7.78 -5.29
C SER A 171 9.97 6.92 -5.08
N THR A 172 10.07 5.90 -4.23
CA THR A 172 8.95 4.99 -3.91
C THR A 172 7.83 5.71 -3.17
N ALA A 173 8.14 6.56 -2.19
CA ALA A 173 7.15 7.36 -1.47
C ALA A 173 6.44 8.35 -2.40
N PHE A 174 7.19 9.03 -3.27
CA PHE A 174 6.64 9.93 -4.28
C PHE A 174 5.73 9.21 -5.27
N ALA A 175 6.17 8.07 -5.81
CA ALA A 175 5.39 7.26 -6.74
C ALA A 175 4.06 6.80 -6.12
N ARG A 176 4.04 6.41 -4.84
CA ARG A 176 2.82 6.06 -4.09
C ARG A 176 1.90 7.28 -3.89
N GLY A 177 2.46 8.45 -3.60
CA GLY A 177 1.70 9.70 -3.50
C GLY A 177 1.01 10.06 -4.82
N VAL A 178 1.73 9.97 -5.93
CA VAL A 178 1.17 10.18 -7.28
C VAL A 178 0.07 9.15 -7.58
N SER A 179 0.28 7.87 -7.24
CA SER A 179 -0.73 6.83 -7.37
C SER A 179 -2.02 7.21 -6.66
N MET A 180 -1.92 7.60 -5.39
CA MET A 180 -3.06 8.02 -4.58
C MET A 180 -3.82 9.18 -5.24
N VAL A 181 -3.11 10.22 -5.67
CA VAL A 181 -3.75 11.42 -6.29
C VAL A 181 -4.47 11.04 -7.58
N ILE A 182 -3.84 10.27 -8.47
CA ILE A 182 -4.46 9.86 -9.74
C ILE A 182 -5.70 9.00 -9.46
N LEU A 183 -5.62 8.03 -8.55
CA LEU A 183 -6.74 7.17 -8.18
C LEU A 183 -7.89 7.97 -7.54
N PHE A 184 -7.61 8.97 -6.70
CA PHE A 184 -8.63 9.87 -6.17
C PHE A 184 -9.35 10.63 -7.29
N VAL A 185 -8.61 11.19 -8.24
CA VAL A 185 -9.20 11.89 -9.38
C VAL A 185 -10.11 10.96 -10.19
N ILE A 186 -9.67 9.73 -10.43
CA ILE A 186 -10.46 8.72 -11.15
C ILE A 186 -11.71 8.34 -10.34
N LEU A 187 -11.57 8.13 -9.04
CA LEU A 187 -12.69 7.79 -8.15
C LEU A 187 -13.82 8.81 -8.27
N PHE A 188 -13.50 10.10 -8.10
CA PHE A 188 -14.50 11.16 -8.12
C PHE A 188 -15.00 11.52 -9.51
N ARG A 189 -14.17 11.40 -10.55
CA ARG A 189 -14.63 11.73 -11.92
C ARG A 189 -15.38 10.59 -12.61
N LYS A 190 -15.00 9.33 -12.34
CA LYS A 190 -15.45 8.18 -13.14
C LYS A 190 -16.28 7.15 -12.36
N HIS A 191 -16.21 7.14 -11.02
CA HIS A 191 -16.86 6.10 -10.24
C HIS A 191 -17.92 6.66 -9.29
N ILE A 192 -17.58 7.66 -8.49
CA ILE A 192 -18.49 8.31 -7.53
C ILE A 192 -18.45 9.83 -7.76
N PRO A 193 -19.10 10.34 -8.83
CA PRO A 193 -19.05 11.78 -9.16
C PRO A 193 -19.68 12.66 -8.09
N ARG A 194 -20.60 12.12 -7.30
CA ARG A 194 -21.21 12.78 -6.14
C ARG A 194 -20.95 11.94 -4.91
N PHE A 195 -20.20 12.48 -3.98
CA PHE A 195 -19.94 11.89 -2.68
C PHE A 195 -20.70 12.69 -1.61
N PRO A 196 -22.00 12.40 -1.38
CA PRO A 196 -22.80 13.20 -0.48
C PRO A 196 -22.41 12.89 0.96
N LEU A 197 -21.83 13.86 1.64
CA LEU A 197 -21.51 13.78 3.07
C LEU A 197 -22.71 13.44 3.96
N SER A 198 -23.92 13.73 3.47
CA SER A 198 -25.17 13.35 4.14
C SER A 198 -25.32 11.84 4.33
N TYR A 199 -24.71 11.02 3.50
CA TYR A 199 -24.74 9.55 3.65
C TYR A 199 -23.97 9.04 4.87
N PHE A 200 -23.15 9.91 5.49
CA PHE A 200 -22.35 9.61 6.68
C PHE A 200 -22.94 10.23 7.97
N ARG A 201 -24.14 10.78 7.88
CA ARG A 201 -24.89 11.30 9.04
C ARG A 201 -26.22 10.57 9.15
N PRO A 202 -26.40 9.63 10.15
CA PRO A 202 -25.43 9.12 11.12
C PRO A 202 -24.35 8.25 10.46
N PHE A 203 -23.23 8.04 11.18
CA PHE A 203 -22.12 7.19 10.68
C PHE A 203 -22.61 5.77 10.39
N PRO A 204 -22.30 5.18 9.22
CA PRO A 204 -22.85 3.89 8.80
C PRO A 204 -22.16 2.70 9.50
N PHE A 205 -22.40 2.51 10.79
CA PHE A 205 -21.85 1.41 11.59
C PHE A 205 -22.22 0.03 11.07
N VAL A 206 -23.34 -0.10 10.40
CA VAL A 206 -23.76 -1.37 9.79
C VAL A 206 -22.78 -1.77 8.70
N GLU A 207 -22.38 -0.84 7.84
CA GLU A 207 -21.43 -1.09 6.77
C GLU A 207 -20.02 -1.38 7.33
N LEU A 208 -19.62 -0.70 8.39
CA LEU A 208 -18.39 -0.99 9.12
C LEU A 208 -18.39 -2.46 9.65
N LYS A 209 -19.47 -2.87 10.31
CA LYS A 209 -19.61 -4.23 10.84
C LYS A 209 -19.58 -5.28 9.73
N ASN A 210 -20.31 -5.02 8.63
CA ASN A 210 -20.35 -5.92 7.48
C ASN A 210 -18.98 -6.07 6.84
N LEU A 211 -18.24 -4.96 6.69
CA LEU A 211 -16.90 -4.93 6.13
C LEU A 211 -15.93 -5.78 6.95
N LEU A 212 -15.91 -5.61 8.27
CA LEU A 212 -15.04 -6.39 9.16
C LEU A 212 -15.47 -7.87 9.22
N LYS A 213 -16.80 -8.15 9.21
CA LYS A 213 -17.32 -9.52 9.21
C LYS A 213 -16.90 -10.33 7.98
N ILE A 214 -16.69 -9.67 6.84
CA ILE A 214 -16.23 -10.32 5.61
C ILE A 214 -14.70 -10.27 5.54
N GLY A 215 -14.11 -9.11 5.80
CA GLY A 215 -12.67 -8.88 5.62
C GLY A 215 -11.79 -9.70 6.55
N VAL A 216 -12.17 -9.80 7.84
CA VAL A 216 -11.34 -10.51 8.84
C VAL A 216 -11.23 -12.01 8.54
N PRO A 217 -12.32 -12.78 8.31
CA PRO A 217 -12.21 -14.19 7.97
C PRO A 217 -11.46 -14.43 6.65
N SER A 218 -11.75 -13.64 5.62
CA SER A 218 -11.07 -13.79 4.31
C SER A 218 -9.58 -13.46 4.35
N ALA A 219 -9.18 -12.49 5.16
CA ALA A 219 -7.76 -12.22 5.38
C ALA A 219 -7.09 -13.35 6.16
N GLY A 220 -7.77 -13.93 7.16
CA GLY A 220 -7.30 -15.11 7.89
C GLY A 220 -7.08 -16.32 6.98
N GLU A 221 -7.97 -16.55 6.02
CA GLU A 221 -7.83 -17.59 5.00
C GLU A 221 -6.58 -17.35 4.12
N ASN A 222 -6.40 -16.14 3.61
CA ASN A 222 -5.22 -15.78 2.81
C ASN A 222 -3.91 -15.91 3.59
N MET A 223 -3.90 -15.55 4.87
CA MET A 223 -2.74 -15.74 5.75
C MET A 223 -2.44 -17.22 5.95
N SER A 224 -3.45 -18.05 6.22
CA SER A 224 -3.32 -19.49 6.37
C SER A 224 -2.76 -20.14 5.10
N TYR A 225 -3.26 -19.73 3.93
CA TYR A 225 -2.77 -20.18 2.64
C TYR A 225 -1.31 -19.81 2.42
N SER A 226 -0.94 -18.55 2.70
CA SER A 226 0.44 -18.08 2.59
C SER A 226 1.38 -18.83 3.52
N PHE A 227 0.96 -19.10 4.75
CA PHE A 227 1.72 -19.89 5.71
C PHE A 227 1.91 -21.33 5.22
N SER A 228 0.86 -21.96 4.71
CA SER A 228 0.94 -23.31 4.14
C SER A 228 1.91 -23.40 2.95
N GLN A 229 1.94 -22.37 2.10
CA GLN A 229 2.89 -22.28 0.98
C GLN A 229 4.34 -22.21 1.47
N VAL A 230 4.62 -21.43 2.51
CA VAL A 230 5.95 -21.34 3.12
C VAL A 230 6.38 -22.71 3.67
N VAL A 231 5.49 -23.38 4.39
CA VAL A 231 5.77 -24.73 4.93
C VAL A 231 6.06 -25.72 3.81
N LEU A 232 5.24 -25.74 2.74
CA LEU A 232 5.44 -26.64 1.60
C LEU A 232 6.74 -26.37 0.81
N THR A 233 7.27 -25.14 0.88
CA THR A 233 8.53 -24.79 0.21
C THR A 233 9.74 -25.27 1.00
N TYR A 234 9.59 -25.51 2.31
CA TYR A 234 10.64 -26.01 3.19
C TYR A 234 10.74 -27.55 3.22
N PHE A 235 9.74 -28.25 2.71
CA PHE A 235 9.69 -29.72 2.59
C PHE A 235 9.83 -30.17 1.14
#